data_d274e85abba1b93f392a2374e1ba3fc2
#
_entry.id   d274e85abba1b93f392a2374e1ba3fc2
#
_cell.length_a   1.000
_cell.length_b   1.000
_cell.length_c   1.000
_cell.angle_alpha   90.00
_cell.angle_beta   90.00
_cell.angle_gamma   90.00
#
_symmetry.space_group_name_H-M   'P 1'
#
loop_
_entity.id
_entity.type
_entity.pdbx_description
1 polymer ?
#
loop_
_entity_poly.entity_id
_entity_poly.type
_entity_poly.pdbx_seq_one_letter_code
_entity_poly.pdbx_strand_id
1 'polypeptide(L)'
;AVPEEYELGSLALGANRIETIFKVVVPAARSGISAAVVLGVGRAIGEAMAVMMVAGNAANMPYSIFESVRFLTTAVASEMSYSSGLQRQALFSIALTLFVFIMIINMILNMFLKKGIKR
;
A
#
# COMPACT_ATOMS: atom_id res chain seq x y z
N ALA A 1 -17.60 9.57 1.37
CA ALA A 1 -17.83 8.74 0.17
C ALA A 1 -19.18 8.03 0.19
N VAL A 2 -19.85 7.91 1.36
CA VAL A 2 -21.22 7.40 1.48
C VAL A 2 -22.16 8.61 1.53
N PRO A 3 -23.25 8.66 0.74
CA PRO A 3 -24.24 9.72 0.82
C PRO A 3 -24.83 9.81 2.23
N GLU A 4 -25.03 11.02 2.72
CA GLU A 4 -25.57 11.29 4.06
C GLU A 4 -27.00 10.73 4.26
N GLU A 5 -27.73 10.59 3.18
CA GLU A 5 -29.08 10.04 3.13
C GLU A 5 -29.17 8.61 3.72
N TYR A 6 -28.12 7.80 3.57
CA TYR A 6 -28.06 6.45 4.17
C TYR A 6 -27.99 6.50 5.69
N GLU A 7 -27.22 7.45 6.24
CA GLU A 7 -27.11 7.64 7.70
C GLU A 7 -28.41 8.17 8.27
N LEU A 8 -28.94 9.25 7.68
CA LEU A 8 -30.20 9.87 8.09
C LEU A 8 -31.39 8.91 8.00
N GLY A 9 -31.47 8.14 6.92
CA GLY A 9 -32.52 7.14 6.74
C GLY A 9 -32.51 6.04 7.81
N SER A 10 -31.31 5.56 8.17
CA SER A 10 -31.16 4.56 9.23
C SER A 10 -31.53 5.10 10.62
N LEU A 11 -31.12 6.33 10.92
CA LEU A 11 -31.49 7.00 12.18
C LEU A 11 -32.99 7.28 12.25
N ALA A 12 -33.65 7.67 11.14
CA ALA A 12 -35.06 7.88 11.06
C ALA A 12 -35.88 6.60 11.31
N LEU A 13 -35.34 5.42 11.00
CA LEU A 13 -35.91 4.13 11.31
C LEU A 13 -35.69 3.67 12.76
N GLY A 14 -35.04 4.51 13.59
CA GLY A 14 -34.84 4.24 15.02
C GLY A 14 -33.55 3.47 15.34
N ALA A 15 -32.65 3.28 14.37
CA ALA A 15 -31.34 2.70 14.65
C ALA A 15 -30.48 3.67 15.49
N ASN A 16 -29.66 3.13 16.37
CA ASN A 16 -28.69 3.96 17.07
C ASN A 16 -27.47 4.26 16.18
N ARG A 17 -26.64 5.24 16.57
CA ARG A 17 -25.50 5.70 15.78
C ARG A 17 -24.48 4.60 15.50
N ILE A 18 -24.22 3.72 16.46
CA ILE A 18 -23.29 2.61 16.33
C ILE A 18 -23.82 1.57 15.34
N GLU A 19 -25.10 1.23 15.45
CA GLU A 19 -25.76 0.32 14.50
C GLU A 19 -25.76 0.86 13.08
N THR A 20 -26.06 2.14 12.90
CA THR A 20 -26.00 2.82 11.60
C THR A 20 -24.61 2.70 10.97
N ILE A 21 -23.55 2.98 11.74
CA ILE A 21 -22.18 2.90 11.24
C ILE A 21 -21.86 1.47 10.77
N PHE A 22 -22.06 0.45 11.61
CA PHE A 22 -21.62 -0.91 11.30
C PHE A 22 -22.54 -1.66 10.34
N LYS A 23 -23.85 -1.40 10.37
CA LYS A 23 -24.82 -2.13 9.54
C LYS A 23 -25.16 -1.43 8.22
N VAL A 24 -24.95 -0.11 8.10
CA VAL A 24 -25.32 0.67 6.92
C VAL A 24 -24.11 1.34 6.28
N VAL A 25 -23.38 2.21 7.01
CA VAL A 25 -22.33 3.03 6.44
C VAL A 25 -21.10 2.20 6.02
N VAL A 26 -20.61 1.33 6.89
CA VAL A 26 -19.43 0.49 6.59
C VAL A 26 -19.70 -0.49 5.43
N PRO A 27 -20.84 -1.20 5.38
CA PRO A 27 -21.18 -2.02 4.22
C PRO A 27 -21.33 -1.21 2.92
N ALA A 28 -21.93 -0.04 2.97
CA ALA A 28 -22.06 0.85 1.81
C ALA A 28 -20.70 1.38 1.32
N ALA A 29 -19.74 1.61 2.24
CA ALA A 29 -18.41 2.09 1.96
C ALA A 29 -17.41 1.01 1.49
N ARG A 30 -17.78 -0.27 1.42
CA ARG A 30 -16.86 -1.40 1.15
C ARG A 30 -15.95 -1.19 -0.07
N SER A 31 -16.50 -0.68 -1.16
CA SER A 31 -15.72 -0.43 -2.38
C SER A 31 -14.65 0.66 -2.18
N GLY A 32 -15.00 1.75 -1.47
CA GLY A 32 -14.08 2.82 -1.13
C GLY A 32 -13.00 2.38 -0.15
N ILE A 33 -13.36 1.60 0.88
CA ILE A 33 -12.41 1.04 1.84
C ILE A 33 -11.42 0.12 1.12
N SER A 34 -11.90 -0.74 0.21
CA SER A 34 -11.05 -1.62 -0.58
C SER A 34 -10.03 -0.84 -1.43
N ALA A 35 -10.47 0.21 -2.11
CA ALA A 35 -9.60 1.07 -2.89
C ALA A 35 -8.56 1.77 -2.02
N ALA A 36 -8.94 2.28 -0.85
CA ALA A 36 -8.04 2.92 0.09
C ALA A 36 -6.97 1.96 0.61
N VAL A 37 -7.32 0.71 0.91
CA VAL A 37 -6.35 -0.33 1.34
C VAL A 37 -5.33 -0.61 0.24
N VAL A 38 -5.77 -0.80 -1.02
CA VAL A 38 -4.85 -1.03 -2.15
C VAL A 38 -3.88 0.13 -2.35
N LEU A 39 -4.39 1.37 -2.31
CA LEU A 39 -3.57 2.58 -2.41
C LEU A 39 -2.59 2.71 -1.24
N GLY A 40 -3.03 2.41 -0.01
CA GLY A 40 -2.19 2.44 1.19
C GLY A 40 -1.05 1.43 1.13
N VAL A 41 -1.33 0.20 0.70
CA VAL A 41 -0.31 -0.85 0.51
C VAL A 41 0.69 -0.45 -0.58
N GLY A 42 0.21 0.05 -1.73
CA GLY A 42 1.08 0.52 -2.81
C GLY A 42 2.02 1.64 -2.35
N ARG A 43 1.51 2.59 -1.57
CA ARG A 43 2.31 3.67 -0.99
C ARG A 43 3.34 3.15 0.01
N ALA A 44 2.95 2.24 0.90
CA ALA A 44 3.85 1.66 1.90
C ALA A 44 5.02 0.89 1.26
N ILE A 45 4.76 0.14 0.19
CA ILE A 45 5.82 -0.57 -0.56
C ILE A 45 6.74 0.41 -1.29
N GLY A 46 6.20 1.51 -1.80
CA GLY A 46 6.95 2.56 -2.51
C GLY A 46 7.70 3.54 -1.61
N GLU A 47 7.51 3.47 -0.29
CA GLU A 47 8.16 4.40 0.64
C GLU A 47 9.68 4.14 0.69
N ALA A 48 10.48 5.12 0.28
CA ALA A 48 11.92 5.00 0.22
C ALA A 48 12.63 5.84 1.30
N MET A 49 12.22 7.11 1.47
CA MET A 49 12.96 8.05 2.32
C MET A 49 12.86 7.72 3.81
N ALA A 50 11.64 7.49 4.32
CA ALA A 50 11.46 7.12 5.72
C ALA A 50 12.12 5.77 6.03
N VAL A 51 12.01 4.80 5.12
CA VAL A 51 12.65 3.49 5.27
C VAL A 51 14.17 3.62 5.31
N MET A 52 14.77 4.46 4.47
CA MET A 52 16.22 4.71 4.46
C MET A 52 16.72 5.30 5.79
N MET A 53 15.96 6.26 6.35
CA MET A 53 16.33 6.89 7.62
C MET A 53 16.28 5.92 8.80
N VAL A 54 15.36 4.96 8.78
CA VAL A 54 15.22 3.98 9.86
C VAL A 54 16.13 2.76 9.66
N ALA A 55 16.20 2.23 8.44
CA ALA A 55 16.93 1.00 8.15
C ALA A 55 18.43 1.20 7.86
N GLY A 56 18.90 2.44 7.65
CA GLY A 56 20.31 2.80 7.51
C GLY A 56 20.96 2.51 6.15
N ASN A 57 20.27 1.88 5.20
CA ASN A 57 20.69 1.71 3.79
C ASN A 57 22.06 1.01 3.56
N ALA A 58 22.50 0.09 4.44
CA ALA A 58 23.73 -0.66 4.24
C ALA A 58 23.56 -1.79 3.22
N ALA A 59 24.51 -1.93 2.28
CA ALA A 59 24.47 -2.95 1.22
C ALA A 59 25.02 -4.32 1.65
N ASN A 60 24.88 -4.67 2.92
CA ASN A 60 25.35 -5.92 3.49
C ASN A 60 24.21 -6.91 3.70
N MET A 61 24.54 -8.20 3.73
CA MET A 61 23.57 -9.22 4.12
C MET A 61 23.37 -9.17 5.63
N PRO A 62 22.15 -8.92 6.13
CA PRO A 62 21.92 -8.82 7.56
C PRO A 62 21.90 -10.22 8.20
N TYR A 63 22.58 -10.36 9.34
CA TYR A 63 22.55 -11.56 10.18
C TYR A 63 21.72 -11.36 11.44
N SER A 64 21.28 -10.13 11.71
CA SER A 64 20.44 -9.75 12.84
C SER A 64 19.32 -8.79 12.39
N ILE A 65 18.18 -8.84 13.08
CA ILE A 65 17.05 -7.92 12.84
C ILE A 65 17.35 -6.45 13.20
N PHE A 66 18.45 -6.21 13.92
CA PHE A 66 18.90 -4.87 14.32
C PHE A 66 19.98 -4.31 13.39
N GLU A 67 20.41 -5.06 12.38
CA GLU A 67 21.40 -4.59 11.42
C GLU A 67 20.77 -3.72 10.34
N SER A 68 21.59 -2.80 9.83
CA SER A 68 21.21 -1.94 8.71
C SER A 68 21.03 -2.75 7.44
N VAL A 69 19.95 -2.50 6.70
CA VAL A 69 19.63 -3.18 5.44
C VAL A 69 19.30 -2.19 4.33
N ARG A 70 19.52 -2.61 3.08
CA ARG A 70 19.13 -1.87 1.90
C ARG A 70 17.94 -2.53 1.22
N PHE A 71 16.88 -1.76 1.02
CA PHE A 71 15.70 -2.19 0.25
C PHE A 71 15.84 -1.80 -1.22
N LEU A 72 15.07 -2.46 -2.09
CA LEU A 72 15.07 -2.16 -3.53
C LEU A 72 14.68 -0.71 -3.82
N THR A 73 13.68 -0.19 -3.12
CA THR A 73 13.22 1.22 -3.23
C THR A 73 14.31 2.21 -2.83
N THR A 74 15.00 1.93 -1.71
CA THR A 74 16.06 2.83 -1.21
C THR A 74 17.30 2.79 -2.10
N ALA A 75 17.66 1.64 -2.68
CA ALA A 75 18.76 1.52 -3.63
C ALA A 75 18.52 2.38 -4.88
N VAL A 76 17.31 2.31 -5.46
CA VAL A 76 16.96 3.14 -6.63
C VAL A 76 16.96 4.61 -6.26
N ALA A 77 16.33 5.00 -5.14
CA ALA A 77 16.20 6.39 -4.72
C ALA A 77 17.55 7.04 -4.39
N SER A 78 18.50 6.31 -3.78
CA SER A 78 19.78 6.85 -3.36
C SER A 78 20.83 6.92 -4.47
N GLU A 79 20.84 5.95 -5.38
CA GLU A 79 21.96 5.77 -6.32
C GLU A 79 21.64 6.18 -7.78
N MET A 80 20.36 6.28 -8.15
CA MET A 80 19.96 6.55 -9.52
C MET A 80 20.53 7.85 -10.09
N SER A 81 20.65 8.88 -9.25
CA SER A 81 21.13 10.21 -9.67
C SER A 81 22.64 10.25 -9.93
N TYR A 82 23.40 9.38 -9.28
CA TYR A 82 24.87 9.37 -9.34
C TYR A 82 25.44 8.22 -10.17
N SER A 83 24.59 7.26 -10.54
CA SER A 83 25.01 6.07 -11.28
C SER A 83 25.24 6.35 -12.76
N SER A 84 26.22 5.67 -13.36
CA SER A 84 26.53 5.71 -14.79
C SER A 84 26.85 4.31 -15.33
N GLY A 85 26.75 4.15 -16.64
CA GLY A 85 27.11 2.91 -17.34
C GLY A 85 26.36 1.69 -16.82
N LEU A 86 27.08 0.63 -16.49
CA LEU A 86 26.56 -0.69 -16.09
C LEU A 86 25.74 -0.61 -14.78
N GLN A 87 26.19 0.21 -13.82
CA GLN A 87 25.47 0.41 -12.55
C GLN A 87 24.07 0.98 -12.77
N ARG A 88 23.94 1.96 -13.67
CA ARG A 88 22.65 2.54 -14.01
C ARG A 88 21.70 1.53 -14.65
N GLN A 89 22.22 0.66 -15.51
CA GLN A 89 21.42 -0.44 -16.09
C GLN A 89 20.96 -1.44 -15.04
N ALA A 90 21.80 -1.76 -14.07
CA ALA A 90 21.43 -2.62 -12.95
C ALA A 90 20.31 -1.99 -12.10
N LEU A 91 20.38 -0.69 -11.80
CA LEU A 91 19.33 0.03 -11.07
C LEU A 91 18.00 0.08 -11.85
N PHE A 92 18.05 0.22 -13.17
CA PHE A 92 16.84 0.10 -14.00
C PHE A 92 16.22 -1.29 -13.91
N SER A 93 17.01 -2.35 -13.90
CA SER A 93 16.53 -3.73 -13.73
C SER A 93 15.89 -3.94 -12.37
N ILE A 94 16.46 -3.35 -11.30
CA ILE A 94 15.89 -3.37 -9.96
C ILE A 94 14.55 -2.62 -9.92
N ALA A 95 14.48 -1.44 -10.53
CA ALA A 95 13.25 -0.65 -10.61
C ALA A 95 12.15 -1.38 -11.38
N LEU A 96 12.48 -2.04 -12.50
CA LEU A 96 11.55 -2.85 -13.26
C LEU A 96 11.03 -4.05 -12.47
N THR A 97 11.92 -4.73 -11.76
CA THR A 97 11.54 -5.86 -10.88
C THR A 97 10.59 -5.41 -9.79
N LEU A 98 10.88 -4.29 -9.14
CA LEU A 98 10.02 -3.69 -8.12
C LEU A 98 8.64 -3.32 -8.70
N PHE A 99 8.61 -2.71 -9.87
CA PHE A 99 7.37 -2.33 -10.56
C PHE A 99 6.50 -3.56 -10.84
N VAL A 100 7.07 -4.63 -11.41
CA VAL A 100 6.34 -5.88 -11.66
C VAL A 100 5.83 -6.49 -10.36
N PHE A 101 6.64 -6.49 -9.30
CA PHE A 101 6.26 -7.00 -7.99
C PHE A 101 5.07 -6.23 -7.38
N ILE A 102 5.10 -4.90 -7.45
CA ILE A 102 4.00 -4.05 -6.98
C ILE A 102 2.73 -4.30 -7.81
N MET A 103 2.85 -4.46 -9.13
CA MET A 103 1.71 -4.79 -9.99
C MET A 103 1.08 -6.13 -9.61
N ILE A 104 1.88 -7.15 -9.35
CA ILE A 104 1.39 -8.47 -8.93
C ILE A 104 0.65 -8.36 -7.59
N ILE A 105 1.23 -7.69 -6.60
CA ILE A 105 0.60 -7.49 -5.29
C ILE A 105 -0.73 -6.74 -5.44
N ASN A 106 -0.77 -5.65 -6.19
CA ASN A 106 -1.99 -4.89 -6.42
C ASN A 106 -3.07 -5.72 -7.14
N MET A 107 -2.67 -6.55 -8.11
CA MET A 107 -3.59 -7.46 -8.79
C MET A 107 -4.19 -8.49 -7.82
N ILE A 108 -3.36 -9.11 -6.99
CA ILE A 108 -3.78 -10.08 -5.97
C ILE A 108 -4.74 -9.42 -4.98
N LEU A 109 -4.38 -8.27 -4.42
CA LEU A 109 -5.23 -7.52 -3.48
C LEU A 109 -6.58 -7.17 -4.11
N ASN A 110 -6.60 -6.65 -5.33
CA ASN A 110 -7.84 -6.34 -6.04
C ASN A 110 -8.72 -7.58 -6.27
N MET A 111 -8.14 -8.73 -6.57
CA MET A 111 -8.89 -9.98 -6.73
C MET A 111 -9.55 -10.42 -5.41
N PHE A 112 -8.80 -10.37 -4.30
CA PHE A 112 -9.32 -10.74 -2.98
C PHE A 112 -10.42 -9.79 -2.52
N LEU A 113 -10.23 -8.49 -2.68
CA LEU A 113 -11.20 -7.48 -2.26
C LEU A 113 -12.49 -7.54 -3.10
N LYS A 114 -12.39 -7.73 -4.43
CA LYS A 114 -13.57 -7.93 -5.28
C LYS A 114 -14.38 -9.18 -4.92
N LYS A 115 -13.72 -10.25 -4.49
CA LYS A 115 -14.39 -11.48 -4.07
C LYS A 115 -15.15 -11.31 -2.75
N GLY A 116 -14.64 -10.46 -1.84
CA GLY A 116 -15.31 -10.11 -0.58
C GLY A 116 -16.53 -9.19 -0.74
N ILE A 117 -16.59 -8.40 -1.82
CA ILE A 117 -17.72 -7.48 -2.09
C ILE A 117 -18.93 -8.22 -2.72
N LYS A 118 -18.69 -9.35 -3.39
CA LYS A 118 -19.76 -10.13 -4.03
C LYS A 118 -20.53 -11.08 -3.09
N ARG A 119 -20.17 -11.14 -1.82
CA ARG A 119 -20.91 -11.84 -0.77
C ARG A 119 -21.59 -10.83 0.16
#